data_06352bd545323ab97cc9e6c4f1c3312e
#
_entry.id   06352bd545323ab97cc9e6c4f1c3312e
#
_cell.length_a   1.000
_cell.length_b   1.000
_cell.length_c   1.000
_cell.angle_alpha   90.00
_cell.angle_beta   90.00
_cell.angle_gamma   90.00
#
_symmetry.space_group_name_H-M   'P 1'
#
loop_
_entity.id
_entity.type
_entity.pdbx_description
1 polymer ?
#
loop_
_entity_poly.entity_id
_entity_poly.type
_entity_poly.pdbx_seq_one_letter_code
_entity_poly.pdbx_strand_id
1 'polypeptide(L)'
;MRVLIAAGGTAGHINPALAIAGALKKADPTAEIHFAGRKEGMEYRLVTQAGYPFHHIEITGFQRKLSLHNIKRNIVTLWNLALSGPKAKAIMKEVQPDLVIGCGGYVSGPVVRCAAKMGIHTALHEQNAFPGVTNKLLAPDVDIVFAAVPAAVEKLGAPQKTIVVGNPVRPEVFTQAKNRDAIRAQLGAGDRTVILSFGGSLGARRVNEVVGDLCAWEQHEHKSVLHLHATGQYGVQLFKDLEQQKGFAEGDSLVVKEYINNMPELLAAADLVISRAGALTLAELEAVGR
;
A
#
# COMPACT_ATOMS: atom_id res chain seq x y z
N MET A 1 13.08 -21.62 -6.68
CA MET A 1 11.74 -21.26 -7.16
C MET A 1 11.76 -19.83 -7.71
N ARG A 2 11.18 -19.56 -8.89
CA ARG A 2 11.02 -18.22 -9.47
C ARG A 2 9.60 -17.73 -9.27
N VAL A 3 9.44 -16.54 -8.68
CA VAL A 3 8.13 -15.96 -8.38
C VAL A 3 8.01 -14.60 -9.06
N LEU A 4 6.91 -14.37 -9.75
CA LEU A 4 6.57 -13.05 -10.31
C LEU A 4 5.38 -12.47 -9.52
N ILE A 5 5.57 -11.29 -8.92
CA ILE A 5 4.52 -10.62 -8.14
C ILE A 5 4.02 -9.41 -8.92
N ALA A 6 2.71 -9.32 -9.12
CA ALA A 6 2.06 -8.19 -9.79
C ALA A 6 1.27 -7.35 -8.78
N ALA A 7 1.70 -6.13 -8.59
CA ALA A 7 1.05 -5.17 -7.68
C ALA A 7 1.26 -3.74 -8.17
N GLY A 8 0.28 -2.87 -7.98
CA GLY A 8 0.46 -1.48 -8.39
C GLY A 8 -0.67 -0.54 -8.02
N GLY A 9 -0.44 0.73 -8.32
CA GLY A 9 -1.40 1.81 -8.16
C GLY A 9 -1.37 2.49 -6.79
N THR A 10 -1.25 1.75 -5.68
CA THR A 10 -1.20 2.33 -4.32
C THR A 10 -0.30 1.52 -3.39
N ALA A 11 0.20 2.16 -2.33
CA ALA A 11 0.96 1.47 -1.28
C ALA A 11 0.17 0.31 -0.64
N GLY A 12 -1.17 0.40 -0.62
CA GLY A 12 -2.06 -0.66 -0.12
C GLY A 12 -1.97 -1.99 -0.89
N HIS A 13 -1.51 -2.00 -2.15
CA HIS A 13 -1.25 -3.21 -2.92
C HIS A 13 0.25 -3.57 -2.91
N ILE A 14 1.12 -2.56 -2.90
CA ILE A 14 2.57 -2.75 -3.05
C ILE A 14 3.19 -3.25 -1.75
N ASN A 15 2.82 -2.69 -0.59
CA ASN A 15 3.38 -3.11 0.70
C ASN A 15 3.07 -4.58 1.04
N PRO A 16 1.82 -5.11 0.86
CA PRO A 16 1.57 -6.54 0.99
C PRO A 16 2.42 -7.39 0.06
N ALA A 17 2.59 -6.94 -1.18
CA ALA A 17 3.41 -7.64 -2.17
C ALA A 17 4.88 -7.73 -1.72
N LEU A 18 5.43 -6.64 -1.18
CA LEU A 18 6.77 -6.61 -0.60
C LEU A 18 6.88 -7.48 0.66
N ALA A 19 5.85 -7.49 1.52
CA ALA A 19 5.82 -8.34 2.71
C ALA A 19 5.79 -9.83 2.32
N ILE A 20 4.99 -10.20 1.31
CA ILE A 20 4.97 -11.57 0.75
C ILE A 20 6.34 -11.93 0.18
N ALA A 21 6.97 -11.04 -0.60
CA ALA A 21 8.30 -11.26 -1.14
C ALA A 21 9.35 -11.49 -0.04
N GLY A 22 9.33 -10.68 1.01
CA GLY A 22 10.20 -10.86 2.18
C GLY A 22 9.96 -12.18 2.90
N ALA A 23 8.72 -12.60 3.07
CA ALA A 23 8.37 -13.88 3.68
C ALA A 23 8.84 -15.07 2.83
N LEU A 24 8.68 -15.00 1.50
CA LEU A 24 9.18 -16.02 0.57
C LEU A 24 10.71 -16.12 0.62
N LYS A 25 11.43 -14.98 0.61
CA LYS A 25 12.89 -14.95 0.73
C LYS A 25 13.38 -15.51 2.07
N LYS A 26 12.63 -15.29 3.14
CA LYS A 26 12.94 -15.87 4.47
C LYS A 26 12.74 -17.38 4.49
N ALA A 27 11.70 -17.88 3.82
CA ALA A 27 11.38 -19.31 3.74
C ALA A 27 12.33 -20.05 2.76
N ASP A 28 12.67 -19.43 1.64
CA ASP A 28 13.61 -19.94 0.63
C ASP A 28 14.56 -18.81 0.19
N PRO A 29 15.77 -18.71 0.78
CA PRO A 29 16.77 -17.70 0.40
C PRO A 29 17.21 -17.80 -1.07
N THR A 30 17.04 -18.96 -1.70
CA THR A 30 17.38 -19.19 -3.13
C THR A 30 16.28 -18.76 -4.09
N ALA A 31 15.07 -18.44 -3.60
CA ALA A 31 13.96 -17.99 -4.44
C ALA A 31 14.33 -16.72 -5.21
N GLU A 32 14.08 -16.71 -6.50
CA GLU A 32 14.22 -15.54 -7.37
C GLU A 32 12.86 -14.83 -7.43
N ILE A 33 12.80 -13.61 -6.93
CA ILE A 33 11.55 -12.85 -6.86
C ILE A 33 11.63 -11.65 -7.77
N HIS A 34 10.69 -11.56 -8.69
CA HIS A 34 10.54 -10.50 -9.68
C HIS A 34 9.21 -9.78 -9.46
N PHE A 35 9.15 -8.52 -9.87
CA PHE A 35 7.92 -7.74 -9.82
C PHE A 35 7.52 -7.25 -11.21
N ALA A 36 6.20 -7.16 -11.44
CA ALA A 36 5.63 -6.52 -12.63
C ALA A 36 4.77 -5.32 -12.22
N GLY A 37 4.97 -4.19 -12.91
CA GLY A 37 4.26 -2.95 -12.61
C GLY A 37 4.49 -1.85 -13.64
N ARG A 38 3.97 -0.65 -13.35
CA ARG A 38 4.20 0.54 -14.16
C ARG A 38 5.49 1.24 -13.74
N LYS A 39 6.31 1.62 -14.70
CA LYS A 39 7.56 2.35 -14.45
C LYS A 39 7.31 3.75 -13.85
N GLU A 40 6.21 4.40 -14.23
CA GLU A 40 5.80 5.71 -13.72
C GLU A 40 4.97 5.61 -12.44
N GLY A 41 4.73 4.40 -11.95
CA GLY A 41 3.96 4.13 -10.73
C GLY A 41 4.80 4.17 -9.46
N MET A 42 4.14 4.28 -8.33
CA MET A 42 4.76 4.16 -7.00
C MET A 42 5.44 2.81 -6.81
N GLU A 43 4.91 1.77 -7.45
CA GLU A 43 5.42 0.40 -7.41
C GLU A 43 6.87 0.31 -7.90
N TYR A 44 7.24 1.04 -8.95
CA TYR A 44 8.61 1.03 -9.45
C TYR A 44 9.60 1.50 -8.37
N ARG A 45 9.32 2.66 -7.77
CA ARG A 45 10.16 3.23 -6.72
C ARG A 45 10.29 2.31 -5.51
N LEU A 46 9.17 1.83 -4.97
CA LEU A 46 9.17 1.02 -3.74
C LEU A 46 9.82 -0.35 -3.95
N VAL A 47 9.58 -1.00 -5.08
CA VAL A 47 10.14 -2.31 -5.41
C VAL A 47 11.64 -2.23 -5.67
N THR A 48 12.10 -1.23 -6.44
CA THR A 48 13.52 -1.05 -6.74
C THR A 48 14.32 -0.62 -5.50
N GLN A 49 13.74 0.20 -4.62
CA GLN A 49 14.33 0.51 -3.32
C GLN A 49 14.47 -0.73 -2.41
N ALA A 50 13.55 -1.68 -2.53
CA ALA A 50 13.63 -2.97 -1.83
C ALA A 50 14.60 -3.98 -2.50
N GLY A 51 15.25 -3.61 -3.61
CA GLY A 51 16.26 -4.42 -4.29
C GLY A 51 15.73 -5.54 -5.18
N TYR A 52 14.42 -5.55 -5.54
CA TYR A 52 13.86 -6.57 -6.42
C TYR A 52 13.91 -6.17 -7.89
N PRO A 53 14.17 -7.12 -8.81
CA PRO A 53 14.02 -6.94 -10.25
C PRO A 53 12.60 -6.52 -10.64
N PHE A 54 12.49 -5.57 -11.56
CA PHE A 54 11.21 -4.98 -11.96
C PHE A 54 10.99 -5.05 -13.47
N HIS A 55 9.85 -5.61 -13.89
CA HIS A 55 9.42 -5.72 -15.27
C HIS A 55 8.30 -4.72 -15.56
N HIS A 56 8.52 -3.90 -16.58
CA HIS A 56 7.57 -2.87 -16.94
C HIS A 56 6.40 -3.41 -17.78
N ILE A 57 5.19 -3.10 -17.34
CA ILE A 57 3.96 -3.32 -18.10
C ILE A 57 3.13 -2.06 -18.11
N GLU A 58 2.77 -1.59 -19.32
CA GLU A 58 1.95 -0.41 -19.50
C GLU A 58 0.48 -0.76 -19.34
N ILE A 59 -0.13 -0.25 -18.27
CA ILE A 59 -1.56 -0.36 -18.02
C ILE A 59 -2.05 0.85 -17.26
N THR A 60 -3.23 1.31 -17.59
CA THR A 60 -3.89 2.44 -16.93
C THR A 60 -5.24 2.02 -16.39
N GLY A 61 -5.67 2.65 -15.29
CA GLY A 61 -6.98 2.40 -14.70
C GLY A 61 -8.10 3.17 -15.42
N PHE A 62 -9.28 2.59 -15.45
CA PHE A 62 -10.48 3.24 -15.97
C PHE A 62 -10.89 4.44 -15.10
N GLN A 63 -11.20 5.56 -15.75
CA GLN A 63 -11.72 6.74 -15.08
C GLN A 63 -13.25 6.60 -14.91
N ARG A 64 -13.71 6.71 -13.66
CA ARG A 64 -15.13 6.50 -13.30
C ARG A 64 -16.02 7.68 -13.63
N LYS A 65 -15.48 8.93 -13.65
CA LYS A 65 -16.26 10.12 -13.99
C LYS A 65 -16.42 10.23 -15.49
N LEU A 66 -17.66 10.42 -15.96
CA LEU A 66 -17.96 10.67 -17.37
C LEU A 66 -17.63 12.13 -17.71
N SER A 67 -16.57 12.31 -18.52
CA SER A 67 -16.21 13.58 -19.16
C SER A 67 -15.52 13.27 -20.49
N LEU A 68 -15.53 14.20 -21.45
CA LEU A 68 -14.85 14.03 -22.74
C LEU A 68 -13.37 13.70 -22.57
N HIS A 69 -12.70 14.31 -21.59
CA HIS A 69 -11.32 14.00 -21.23
C HIS A 69 -11.17 12.55 -20.74
N ASN A 70 -12.08 12.09 -19.90
CA ASN A 70 -12.03 10.72 -19.35
C ASN A 70 -12.41 9.67 -20.40
N ILE A 71 -13.26 9.99 -21.37
CA ILE A 71 -13.57 9.11 -22.51
C ILE A 71 -12.31 8.86 -23.34
N LYS A 72 -11.54 9.91 -23.68
CA LYS A 72 -10.24 9.75 -24.37
C LYS A 72 -9.28 8.88 -23.56
N ARG A 73 -9.16 9.12 -22.26
CA ARG A 73 -8.32 8.31 -21.36
C ARG A 73 -8.78 6.86 -21.30
N ASN A 74 -10.07 6.60 -21.26
CA ASN A 74 -10.61 5.24 -21.23
C ASN A 74 -10.38 4.49 -22.56
N ILE A 75 -10.37 5.19 -23.71
CA ILE A 75 -9.97 4.59 -24.99
C ILE A 75 -8.49 4.15 -24.94
N VAL A 76 -7.60 5.01 -24.45
CA VAL A 76 -6.19 4.65 -24.24
C VAL A 76 -6.05 3.48 -23.26
N THR A 77 -6.87 3.45 -22.20
CA THR A 77 -6.89 2.32 -21.24
C THR A 77 -7.31 1.01 -21.91
N LEU A 78 -8.32 1.02 -22.78
CA LEU A 78 -8.72 -0.15 -23.56
C LEU A 78 -7.61 -0.63 -24.49
N TRP A 79 -6.94 0.30 -25.18
CA TRP A 79 -5.79 -0.01 -26.03
C TRP A 79 -4.62 -0.62 -25.23
N ASN A 80 -4.25 0.00 -24.13
CA ASN A 80 -3.21 -0.54 -23.23
C ASN A 80 -3.60 -1.91 -22.67
N LEU A 81 -4.87 -2.14 -22.36
CA LEU A 81 -5.36 -3.44 -21.90
C LEU A 81 -5.21 -4.50 -23.02
N ALA A 82 -5.53 -4.15 -24.27
CA ALA A 82 -5.34 -5.07 -25.40
C ALA A 82 -3.86 -5.42 -25.63
N LEU A 83 -2.97 -4.43 -25.50
CA LEU A 83 -1.52 -4.62 -25.65
C LEU A 83 -0.83 -5.26 -24.42
N SER A 84 -1.48 -5.24 -23.27
CA SER A 84 -0.91 -5.80 -22.03
C SER A 84 -0.76 -7.32 -22.07
N GLY A 85 -1.61 -8.02 -22.82
CA GLY A 85 -1.53 -9.47 -22.98
C GLY A 85 -0.22 -9.94 -23.63
N PRO A 86 0.18 -9.44 -24.80
CA PRO A 86 1.48 -9.73 -25.41
C PRO A 86 2.68 -9.35 -24.53
N LYS A 87 2.61 -8.20 -23.84
CA LYS A 87 3.67 -7.76 -22.90
C LYS A 87 3.77 -8.70 -21.70
N ALA A 88 2.63 -9.06 -21.08
CA ALA A 88 2.61 -10.05 -20.01
C ALA A 88 3.19 -11.39 -20.45
N LYS A 89 2.86 -11.86 -21.67
CA LYS A 89 3.44 -13.09 -22.23
C LYS A 89 4.95 -13.00 -22.45
N ALA A 90 5.45 -11.83 -22.86
CA ALA A 90 6.90 -11.61 -22.99
C ALA A 90 7.60 -11.69 -21.62
N ILE A 91 7.04 -11.07 -20.58
CA ILE A 91 7.55 -11.16 -19.19
C ILE A 91 7.53 -12.62 -18.71
N MET A 92 6.45 -13.38 -18.96
CA MET A 92 6.41 -14.82 -18.60
C MET A 92 7.52 -15.63 -19.28
N LYS A 93 7.82 -15.34 -20.54
CA LYS A 93 8.90 -16.01 -21.29
C LYS A 93 10.28 -15.62 -20.78
N GLU A 94 10.48 -14.39 -20.38
CA GLU A 94 11.75 -13.86 -19.86
C GLU A 94 12.02 -14.41 -18.45
N VAL A 95 11.05 -14.26 -17.53
CA VAL A 95 11.18 -14.65 -16.12
C VAL A 95 11.04 -16.17 -15.94
N GLN A 96 10.21 -16.82 -16.74
CA GLN A 96 9.82 -18.23 -16.59
C GLN A 96 9.40 -18.56 -15.14
N PRO A 97 8.40 -17.86 -14.57
CA PRO A 97 8.03 -18.04 -13.19
C PRO A 97 7.36 -19.40 -12.95
N ASP A 98 7.68 -20.01 -11.80
CA ASP A 98 6.99 -21.19 -11.28
C ASP A 98 5.64 -20.79 -10.64
N LEU A 99 5.57 -19.56 -10.10
CA LEU A 99 4.39 -19.02 -9.43
C LEU A 99 4.21 -17.53 -9.76
N VAL A 100 2.96 -17.14 -10.02
CA VAL A 100 2.58 -15.74 -10.22
C VAL A 100 1.59 -15.32 -9.15
N ILE A 101 1.89 -14.22 -8.43
CA ILE A 101 1.06 -13.70 -7.35
C ILE A 101 0.51 -12.33 -7.73
N GLY A 102 -0.80 -12.14 -7.67
CA GLY A 102 -1.46 -10.86 -7.81
C GLY A 102 -1.85 -10.26 -6.45
N CYS A 103 -1.37 -9.06 -6.15
CA CYS A 103 -1.73 -8.36 -4.91
C CYS A 103 -2.69 -7.18 -5.14
N GLY A 104 -3.29 -7.11 -6.33
CA GLY A 104 -4.25 -6.07 -6.67
C GLY A 104 -3.67 -4.93 -7.50
N GLY A 105 -4.54 -3.97 -7.83
CA GLY A 105 -4.26 -2.95 -8.84
C GLY A 105 -4.51 -3.44 -10.25
N TYR A 106 -4.49 -2.51 -11.21
CA TYR A 106 -4.77 -2.82 -12.62
C TYR A 106 -3.74 -3.75 -13.27
N VAL A 107 -2.50 -3.71 -12.76
CA VAL A 107 -1.37 -4.51 -13.24
C VAL A 107 -1.60 -6.01 -13.03
N SER A 108 -2.20 -6.40 -11.92
CA SER A 108 -2.46 -7.80 -11.61
C SER A 108 -3.34 -8.48 -12.66
N GLY A 109 -4.29 -7.74 -13.25
CA GLY A 109 -5.23 -8.26 -14.23
C GLY A 109 -4.58 -9.02 -15.40
N PRO A 110 -3.81 -8.35 -16.27
CA PRO A 110 -3.20 -9.00 -17.44
C PRO A 110 -2.08 -9.98 -17.05
N VAL A 111 -1.32 -9.70 -16.00
CA VAL A 111 -0.18 -10.55 -15.60
C VAL A 111 -0.68 -11.91 -15.08
N VAL A 112 -1.58 -11.89 -14.09
CA VAL A 112 -2.12 -13.12 -13.50
C VAL A 112 -2.97 -13.90 -14.50
N ARG A 113 -3.82 -13.21 -15.29
CA ARG A 113 -4.63 -13.86 -16.33
C ARG A 113 -3.77 -14.53 -17.41
N CYS A 114 -2.65 -13.90 -17.79
CA CYS A 114 -1.71 -14.50 -18.74
C CYS A 114 -1.09 -15.76 -18.16
N ALA A 115 -0.64 -15.73 -16.89
CA ALA A 115 -0.07 -16.88 -16.20
C ALA A 115 -1.06 -18.04 -16.11
N ALA A 116 -2.29 -17.79 -15.67
CA ALA A 116 -3.35 -18.80 -15.60
C ALA A 116 -3.63 -19.46 -16.96
N LYS A 117 -3.70 -18.66 -18.06
CA LYS A 117 -3.86 -19.21 -19.41
C LYS A 117 -2.66 -19.99 -19.92
N MET A 118 -1.48 -19.78 -19.37
CA MET A 118 -0.26 -20.53 -19.71
C MET A 118 -0.06 -21.76 -18.82
N GLY A 119 -0.96 -22.05 -17.87
CA GLY A 119 -0.85 -23.15 -16.92
C GLY A 119 0.24 -22.96 -15.87
N ILE A 120 0.67 -21.72 -15.62
CA ILE A 120 1.60 -21.37 -14.55
C ILE A 120 0.79 -21.25 -13.26
N HIS A 121 1.32 -21.74 -12.14
CA HIS A 121 0.65 -21.62 -10.85
C HIS A 121 0.35 -20.16 -10.47
N THR A 122 -0.85 -19.93 -9.97
CA THR A 122 -1.35 -18.57 -9.70
C THR A 122 -1.96 -18.43 -8.32
N ALA A 123 -1.65 -17.31 -7.67
CA ALA A 123 -2.27 -16.92 -6.42
C ALA A 123 -2.73 -15.46 -6.46
N LEU A 124 -3.76 -15.14 -5.67
CA LEU A 124 -4.17 -13.76 -5.39
C LEU A 124 -4.07 -13.49 -3.89
N HIS A 125 -3.77 -12.27 -3.53
CA HIS A 125 -3.98 -11.74 -2.19
C HIS A 125 -4.95 -10.55 -2.23
N GLU A 126 -6.04 -10.64 -1.44
CA GLU A 126 -7.02 -9.56 -1.27
C GLU A 126 -6.96 -9.00 0.14
N GLN A 127 -6.65 -7.73 0.25
CA GLN A 127 -6.40 -7.04 1.51
C GLN A 127 -7.69 -6.56 2.19
N ASN A 128 -8.75 -6.33 1.42
CA ASN A 128 -9.92 -5.59 1.86
C ASN A 128 -11.13 -6.49 2.06
N ALA A 129 -12.02 -6.11 2.99
CA ALA A 129 -13.33 -6.75 3.17
C ALA A 129 -14.27 -6.57 1.96
N PHE A 130 -13.98 -5.55 1.13
CA PHE A 130 -14.63 -5.33 -0.16
C PHE A 130 -13.58 -5.50 -1.27
N PRO A 131 -13.53 -6.70 -1.89
CA PRO A 131 -12.53 -7.01 -2.89
C PRO A 131 -12.52 -6.05 -4.07
N GLY A 132 -11.30 -5.75 -4.55
CA GLY A 132 -11.12 -4.98 -5.76
C GLY A 132 -11.69 -5.68 -7.00
N VAL A 133 -12.14 -4.89 -7.99
CA VAL A 133 -12.74 -5.44 -9.23
C VAL A 133 -11.79 -6.41 -9.93
N THR A 134 -10.50 -6.09 -9.98
CA THR A 134 -9.49 -6.96 -10.61
C THR A 134 -9.43 -8.32 -9.93
N ASN A 135 -9.36 -8.36 -8.59
CA ASN A 135 -9.29 -9.62 -7.85
C ASN A 135 -10.57 -10.45 -8.00
N LYS A 136 -11.75 -9.80 -8.00
CA LYS A 136 -13.02 -10.48 -8.29
C LYS A 136 -13.04 -11.13 -9.67
N LEU A 137 -12.53 -10.46 -10.69
CA LEU A 137 -12.49 -10.98 -12.05
C LEU A 137 -11.48 -12.11 -12.24
N LEU A 138 -10.43 -12.14 -11.44
CA LEU A 138 -9.36 -13.15 -11.50
C LEU A 138 -9.62 -14.37 -10.60
N ALA A 139 -10.33 -14.20 -9.49
CA ALA A 139 -10.53 -15.24 -8.50
C ALA A 139 -11.04 -16.59 -9.07
N PRO A 140 -11.97 -16.62 -10.05
CA PRO A 140 -12.38 -17.89 -10.68
C PRO A 140 -11.26 -18.57 -11.48
N ASP A 141 -10.34 -17.81 -12.05
CA ASP A 141 -9.34 -18.27 -13.01
C ASP A 141 -8.03 -18.74 -12.34
N VAL A 142 -7.77 -18.38 -11.07
CA VAL A 142 -6.52 -18.69 -10.35
C VAL A 142 -6.63 -20.00 -9.54
N ASP A 143 -5.48 -20.54 -9.14
CA ASP A 143 -5.44 -21.79 -8.35
C ASP A 143 -5.86 -21.55 -6.90
N ILE A 144 -5.43 -20.43 -6.29
CA ILE A 144 -5.70 -20.12 -4.89
C ILE A 144 -5.89 -18.60 -4.67
N VAL A 145 -6.74 -18.26 -3.70
CA VAL A 145 -6.96 -16.87 -3.26
C VAL A 145 -6.70 -16.77 -1.74
N PHE A 146 -5.85 -15.87 -1.35
CA PHE A 146 -5.62 -15.51 0.04
C PHE A 146 -6.41 -14.25 0.38
N ALA A 147 -7.36 -14.35 1.29
CA ALA A 147 -8.15 -13.22 1.76
C ALA A 147 -7.67 -12.75 3.13
N ALA A 148 -7.55 -11.45 3.33
CA ALA A 148 -7.16 -10.92 4.63
C ALA A 148 -8.25 -11.11 5.70
N VAL A 149 -9.51 -11.07 5.31
CA VAL A 149 -10.64 -11.13 6.24
C VAL A 149 -11.77 -12.05 5.72
N PRO A 150 -12.51 -12.73 6.62
CA PRO A 150 -13.59 -13.63 6.23
C PRO A 150 -14.68 -12.96 5.35
N ALA A 151 -14.97 -11.69 5.60
CA ALA A 151 -15.97 -10.91 4.87
C ALA A 151 -15.68 -10.75 3.36
N ALA A 152 -14.46 -11.03 2.90
CA ALA A 152 -14.07 -10.99 1.50
C ALA A 152 -14.39 -12.29 0.74
N VAL A 153 -14.46 -13.44 1.42
CA VAL A 153 -14.53 -14.79 0.82
C VAL A 153 -15.67 -14.91 -0.19
N GLU A 154 -16.90 -14.71 0.26
CA GLU A 154 -18.08 -14.80 -0.61
C GLU A 154 -18.06 -13.75 -1.73
N LYS A 155 -17.58 -12.56 -1.43
CA LYS A 155 -17.54 -11.44 -2.37
C LYS A 155 -16.52 -11.62 -3.49
N LEU A 156 -15.52 -12.48 -3.30
CA LEU A 156 -14.53 -12.85 -4.33
C LEU A 156 -15.11 -13.79 -5.39
N GLY A 157 -16.21 -14.50 -5.07
CA GLY A 157 -16.88 -15.41 -6.01
C GLY A 157 -16.15 -16.73 -6.25
N ALA A 158 -15.20 -17.08 -5.39
CA ALA A 158 -14.46 -18.35 -5.45
C ALA A 158 -14.18 -18.92 -4.03
N PRO A 159 -15.23 -19.14 -3.20
CA PRO A 159 -15.06 -19.51 -1.80
C PRO A 159 -14.28 -20.82 -1.62
N GLN A 160 -14.42 -21.78 -2.52
CA GLN A 160 -13.74 -23.09 -2.48
C GLN A 160 -12.22 -23.01 -2.69
N LYS A 161 -11.71 -21.89 -3.22
CA LYS A 161 -10.29 -21.64 -3.46
C LYS A 161 -9.74 -20.56 -2.51
N THR A 162 -10.57 -19.99 -1.64
CA THR A 162 -10.21 -18.85 -0.81
C THR A 162 -9.87 -19.29 0.60
N ILE A 163 -8.67 -18.92 1.05
CA ILE A 163 -8.18 -19.15 2.42
C ILE A 163 -8.00 -17.81 3.11
N VAL A 164 -8.50 -17.69 4.34
CA VAL A 164 -8.32 -16.49 5.17
C VAL A 164 -6.98 -16.58 5.88
N VAL A 165 -6.10 -15.58 5.63
CA VAL A 165 -4.71 -15.59 6.11
C VAL A 165 -4.30 -14.29 6.83
N GLY A 166 -5.15 -13.26 6.86
CA GLY A 166 -4.78 -11.93 7.34
C GLY A 166 -4.05 -11.08 6.29
N ASN A 167 -3.74 -9.85 6.65
CA ASN A 167 -2.88 -8.99 5.84
C ASN A 167 -1.41 -9.27 6.17
N PRO A 168 -0.53 -9.39 5.17
CA PRO A 168 0.89 -9.53 5.40
C PRO A 168 1.46 -8.20 5.90
N VAL A 169 1.99 -8.21 7.11
CA VAL A 169 2.66 -7.06 7.73
C VAL A 169 4.18 -7.23 7.55
N ARG A 170 4.84 -6.14 7.22
CA ARG A 170 6.29 -6.13 7.01
C ARG A 170 7.03 -6.50 8.31
N PRO A 171 8.08 -7.34 8.25
CA PRO A 171 8.84 -7.77 9.43
C PRO A 171 9.39 -6.62 10.27
N GLU A 172 9.72 -5.48 9.63
CA GLU A 172 10.24 -4.29 10.30
C GLU A 172 9.25 -3.73 11.33
N VAL A 173 7.94 -3.84 11.09
CA VAL A 173 6.89 -3.39 12.02
C VAL A 173 7.02 -4.12 13.36
N PHE A 174 7.18 -5.44 13.32
CA PHE A 174 7.36 -6.25 14.55
C PHE A 174 8.69 -5.99 15.23
N THR A 175 9.74 -5.73 14.45
CA THR A 175 11.07 -5.41 15.01
C THR A 175 11.04 -4.06 15.72
N GLN A 176 10.48 -3.04 15.08
CA GLN A 176 10.43 -1.70 15.65
C GLN A 176 9.46 -1.58 16.83
N ALA A 177 8.42 -2.41 16.89
CA ALA A 177 7.53 -2.47 18.05
C ALA A 177 8.28 -2.74 19.38
N LYS A 178 9.41 -3.45 19.32
CA LYS A 178 10.26 -3.76 20.47
C LYS A 178 11.24 -2.64 20.84
N ASN A 179 11.43 -1.67 19.95
CA ASN A 179 12.42 -0.59 20.08
C ASN A 179 11.80 0.76 20.47
N ARG A 180 10.57 0.75 20.98
CA ARG A 180 9.77 1.95 21.27
C ARG A 180 10.56 3.04 22.02
N ASP A 181 11.17 2.70 23.15
CA ASP A 181 11.84 3.68 24.02
C ASP A 181 13.05 4.32 23.31
N ALA A 182 13.83 3.53 22.58
CA ALA A 182 14.94 4.03 21.80
C ALA A 182 14.49 4.97 20.68
N ILE A 183 13.38 4.62 20.00
CA ILE A 183 12.81 5.47 18.94
C ILE A 183 12.27 6.78 19.54
N ARG A 184 11.57 6.73 20.67
CA ARG A 184 11.08 7.92 21.38
C ARG A 184 12.22 8.85 21.80
N ALA A 185 13.32 8.28 22.28
CA ALA A 185 14.53 9.04 22.63
C ALA A 185 15.13 9.74 21.39
N GLN A 186 15.23 9.04 20.24
CA GLN A 186 15.71 9.62 18.97
C GLN A 186 14.80 10.75 18.46
N LEU A 187 13.49 10.63 18.67
CA LEU A 187 12.51 11.67 18.32
C LEU A 187 12.54 12.86 19.31
N GLY A 188 13.28 12.78 20.39
CA GLY A 188 13.26 13.78 21.45
C GLY A 188 11.89 13.88 22.13
N ALA A 189 11.11 12.80 22.14
CA ALA A 189 9.74 12.83 22.63
C ALA A 189 9.65 13.12 24.15
N GLY A 190 10.61 12.59 24.93
CA GLY A 190 10.56 12.68 26.41
C GLY A 190 9.25 12.08 26.93
N ASP A 191 8.63 12.78 27.87
CA ASP A 191 7.34 12.39 28.48
C ASP A 191 6.13 12.87 27.67
N ARG A 192 6.34 13.53 26.52
CA ARG A 192 5.25 14.03 25.67
C ARG A 192 4.44 12.87 25.07
N THR A 193 3.14 13.09 24.93
CA THR A 193 2.30 12.20 24.14
C THR A 193 2.70 12.29 22.66
N VAL A 194 3.06 11.17 22.05
CA VAL A 194 3.38 11.10 20.62
C VAL A 194 2.12 10.78 19.82
N ILE A 195 1.69 11.72 19.01
CA ILE A 195 0.55 11.57 18.11
C ILE A 195 1.08 11.39 16.68
N LEU A 196 0.63 10.33 16.02
CA LEU A 196 0.92 10.08 14.61
C LEU A 196 -0.36 10.20 13.79
N SER A 197 -0.37 11.06 12.79
CA SER A 197 -1.57 11.25 11.95
C SER A 197 -1.25 11.19 10.45
N PHE A 198 -2.11 10.52 9.68
CA PHE A 198 -1.94 10.38 8.24
C PHE A 198 -3.21 9.96 7.50
N GLY A 199 -3.36 10.45 6.26
CA GLY A 199 -4.50 10.11 5.39
C GLY A 199 -4.21 9.05 4.32
N GLY A 200 -3.01 8.42 4.35
CA GLY A 200 -2.48 7.55 3.31
C GLY A 200 -1.53 8.28 2.35
N SER A 201 -0.90 7.56 1.40
CA SER A 201 0.16 8.09 0.52
C SER A 201 -0.25 9.29 -0.33
N LEU A 202 -1.49 9.36 -0.77
CA LEU A 202 -2.02 10.51 -1.53
C LEU A 202 -2.58 11.60 -0.62
N GLY A 203 -2.77 11.31 0.65
CA GLY A 203 -3.44 12.17 1.62
C GLY A 203 -4.97 12.00 1.60
N ALA A 204 -5.61 12.58 2.60
CA ALA A 204 -7.06 12.66 2.71
C ALA A 204 -7.45 14.05 3.22
N ARG A 205 -8.13 14.82 2.38
CA ARG A 205 -8.49 16.22 2.67
C ARG A 205 -9.11 16.38 4.06
N ARG A 206 -10.11 15.57 4.40
CA ARG A 206 -10.80 15.66 5.68
C ARG A 206 -9.90 15.32 6.88
N VAL A 207 -8.97 14.38 6.73
CA VAL A 207 -7.97 14.08 7.77
C VAL A 207 -7.07 15.30 7.99
N ASN A 208 -6.55 15.90 6.92
CA ASN A 208 -5.70 17.09 7.02
C ASN A 208 -6.45 18.28 7.66
N GLU A 209 -7.73 18.50 7.32
CA GLU A 209 -8.56 19.56 7.91
C GLU A 209 -8.72 19.35 9.43
N VAL A 210 -9.11 18.14 9.85
CA VAL A 210 -9.32 17.83 11.28
C VAL A 210 -7.99 17.86 12.05
N VAL A 211 -6.91 17.36 11.45
CA VAL A 211 -5.59 17.42 12.09
C VAL A 211 -5.09 18.87 12.20
N GLY A 212 -5.35 19.73 11.22
CA GLY A 212 -5.06 21.15 11.32
C GLY A 212 -5.83 21.84 12.47
N ASP A 213 -7.10 21.49 12.70
CA ASP A 213 -7.86 21.95 13.87
C ASP A 213 -7.22 21.47 15.19
N LEU A 214 -6.80 20.21 15.22
CA LEU A 214 -6.17 19.59 16.38
C LEU A 214 -4.82 20.25 16.70
N CYS A 215 -3.94 20.44 15.69
CA CYS A 215 -2.64 21.07 15.86
C CYS A 215 -2.77 22.51 16.39
N ALA A 216 -3.73 23.29 15.88
CA ALA A 216 -4.00 24.62 16.37
C ALA A 216 -4.42 24.59 17.86
N TRP A 217 -5.33 23.70 18.23
CA TRP A 217 -5.75 23.51 19.62
C TRP A 217 -4.58 23.06 20.51
N GLU A 218 -3.78 22.09 20.08
CA GLU A 218 -2.62 21.58 20.82
C GLU A 218 -1.63 22.69 21.16
N GLN A 219 -1.33 23.57 20.20
CA GLN A 219 -0.38 24.68 20.40
C GLN A 219 -1.00 25.82 21.22
N HIS A 220 -2.24 26.23 20.97
CA HIS A 220 -2.91 27.27 21.71
C HIS A 220 -3.10 26.91 23.19
N GLU A 221 -3.37 25.64 23.48
CA GLU A 221 -3.55 25.12 24.84
C GLU A 221 -2.23 24.63 25.46
N HIS A 222 -1.09 24.86 24.80
CA HIS A 222 0.26 24.45 25.26
C HIS A 222 0.32 22.99 25.70
N LYS A 223 -0.31 22.08 24.92
CA LYS A 223 -0.33 20.62 25.23
C LYS A 223 1.06 20.01 25.13
N SER A 224 1.39 19.13 26.06
CA SER A 224 2.65 18.38 26.06
C SER A 224 2.58 17.21 25.06
N VAL A 225 2.65 17.53 23.76
CA VAL A 225 2.56 16.57 22.66
C VAL A 225 3.76 16.70 21.71
N LEU A 226 4.06 15.61 21.02
CA LEU A 226 4.83 15.60 19.79
C LEU A 226 3.94 15.04 18.69
N HIS A 227 3.43 15.89 17.82
CA HIS A 227 2.56 15.51 16.74
C HIS A 227 3.35 15.31 15.44
N LEU A 228 3.28 14.13 14.86
CA LEU A 228 3.92 13.76 13.60
C LEU A 228 2.82 13.57 12.55
N HIS A 229 2.76 14.46 11.55
CA HIS A 229 1.70 14.45 10.54
C HIS A 229 2.23 14.18 9.14
N ALA A 230 1.55 13.29 8.39
CA ALA A 230 1.78 13.12 6.96
C ALA A 230 0.57 13.62 6.16
N THR A 231 0.78 14.72 5.42
CA THR A 231 -0.26 15.36 4.61
C THR A 231 -0.68 14.53 3.41
N GLY A 232 0.24 13.67 2.90
CA GLY A 232 0.13 13.02 1.60
C GLY A 232 0.35 13.99 0.44
N GLN A 233 0.60 13.43 -0.74
CA GLN A 233 1.00 14.18 -1.94
C GLN A 233 0.08 15.36 -2.29
N TYR A 234 -1.24 15.17 -2.16
CA TYR A 234 -2.22 16.22 -2.52
C TYR A 234 -2.62 17.10 -1.34
N GLY A 235 -2.07 16.86 -0.16
CA GLY A 235 -2.41 17.59 1.06
C GLY A 235 -1.45 18.72 1.45
N VAL A 236 -0.27 18.78 0.84
CA VAL A 236 0.81 19.69 1.24
C VAL A 236 0.35 21.17 1.24
N GLN A 237 -0.22 21.62 0.13
CA GLN A 237 -0.65 23.03 0.03
C GLN A 237 -1.82 23.33 0.97
N LEU A 238 -2.80 22.43 1.04
CA LEU A 238 -3.93 22.55 1.97
C LEU A 238 -3.43 22.72 3.42
N PHE A 239 -2.46 21.92 3.85
CA PHE A 239 -1.98 21.96 5.22
C PHE A 239 -1.24 23.26 5.54
N LYS A 240 -0.44 23.77 4.61
CA LYS A 240 0.19 25.12 4.72
C LYS A 240 -0.83 26.24 4.83
N ASP A 241 -1.91 26.17 4.06
CA ASP A 241 -3.00 27.15 4.14
C ASP A 241 -3.69 27.09 5.53
N LEU A 242 -3.85 25.89 6.09
CA LEU A 242 -4.41 25.69 7.43
C LEU A 242 -3.49 26.23 8.53
N GLU A 243 -2.17 26.06 8.41
CA GLU A 243 -1.18 26.65 9.34
C GLU A 243 -1.36 28.17 9.43
N GLN A 244 -1.42 28.83 8.28
CA GLN A 244 -1.61 30.28 8.22
C GLN A 244 -2.98 30.73 8.74
N GLN A 245 -4.05 30.02 8.36
CA GLN A 245 -5.43 30.39 8.76
C GLN A 245 -5.70 30.20 10.25
N LYS A 246 -5.09 29.17 10.86
CA LYS A 246 -5.38 28.74 12.23
C LYS A 246 -4.31 29.15 13.25
N GLY A 247 -3.20 29.71 12.78
CA GLY A 247 -2.15 30.26 13.64
C GLY A 247 -1.34 29.22 14.39
N PHE A 248 -1.06 28.06 13.75
CA PHE A 248 -0.11 27.07 14.25
C PHE A 248 1.08 26.93 13.29
N ALA A 249 2.17 26.35 13.76
CA ALA A 249 3.39 26.20 12.93
C ALA A 249 4.16 24.93 13.27
N GLU A 250 4.93 24.45 12.30
CA GLU A 250 5.94 23.41 12.54
C GLU A 250 6.99 23.87 13.56
N GLY A 251 7.51 22.94 14.35
CA GLY A 251 8.49 23.19 15.40
C GLY A 251 8.67 21.97 16.30
N ASP A 252 9.11 22.18 17.53
CA ASP A 252 9.44 21.10 18.47
C ASP A 252 8.26 20.23 18.86
N SER A 253 7.01 20.73 18.73
CA SER A 253 5.78 19.99 19.05
C SER A 253 5.06 19.43 17.83
N LEU A 254 5.38 19.92 16.61
CA LEU A 254 4.72 19.51 15.37
C LEU A 254 5.73 19.31 14.24
N VAL A 255 5.78 18.11 13.70
CA VAL A 255 6.58 17.76 12.52
C VAL A 255 5.65 17.36 11.39
N VAL A 256 5.69 18.08 10.27
CA VAL A 256 4.87 17.81 9.09
C VAL A 256 5.71 17.27 7.95
N LYS A 257 5.24 16.22 7.30
CA LYS A 257 5.88 15.64 6.12
C LYS A 257 4.86 15.34 5.04
N GLU A 258 5.27 15.39 3.79
CA GLU A 258 4.43 14.90 2.69
C GLU A 258 4.21 13.40 2.83
N TYR A 259 5.29 12.65 3.08
CA TYR A 259 5.28 11.19 3.19
C TYR A 259 6.24 10.72 4.29
N ILE A 260 5.80 9.72 5.05
CA ILE A 260 6.60 9.07 6.10
C ILE A 260 7.22 7.80 5.53
N ASN A 261 8.55 7.77 5.39
CA ASN A 261 9.29 6.60 4.90
C ASN A 261 9.54 5.56 6.01
N ASN A 262 9.74 6.03 7.24
CA ASN A 262 10.01 5.20 8.42
C ASN A 262 8.75 4.93 9.26
N MET A 263 7.63 4.63 8.61
CA MET A 263 6.34 4.38 9.25
C MET A 263 6.40 3.33 10.38
N PRO A 264 7.13 2.19 10.24
CA PRO A 264 7.24 1.21 11.33
C PRO A 264 7.78 1.78 12.65
N GLU A 265 8.77 2.67 12.56
CA GLU A 265 9.35 3.34 13.73
C GLU A 265 8.34 4.29 14.39
N LEU A 266 7.66 5.12 13.57
CA LEU A 266 6.71 6.08 14.09
C LEU A 266 5.45 5.41 14.67
N LEU A 267 4.98 4.32 14.07
CA LEU A 267 3.90 3.49 14.63
C LEU A 267 4.31 2.91 16.00
N ALA A 268 5.55 2.44 16.14
CA ALA A 268 6.07 1.94 17.42
C ALA A 268 6.14 3.04 18.48
N ALA A 269 6.59 4.25 18.12
CA ALA A 269 6.74 5.39 19.04
C ALA A 269 5.42 6.02 19.47
N ALA A 270 4.39 5.97 18.62
CA ALA A 270 3.11 6.64 18.84
C ALA A 270 2.37 6.14 20.08
N ASP A 271 1.71 7.04 20.78
CA ASP A 271 0.71 6.76 21.84
C ASP A 271 -0.70 6.75 21.26
N LEU A 272 -0.94 7.62 20.28
CA LEU A 272 -2.20 7.75 19.56
C LEU A 272 -1.95 7.82 18.06
N VAL A 273 -2.78 7.12 17.29
CA VAL A 273 -2.73 7.16 15.82
C VAL A 273 -4.07 7.65 15.27
N ILE A 274 -4.02 8.68 14.43
CA ILE A 274 -5.18 9.23 13.72
C ILE A 274 -5.02 8.92 12.24
N SER A 275 -5.84 8.03 11.71
CA SER A 275 -5.72 7.62 10.32
C SER A 275 -7.07 7.24 9.69
N ARG A 276 -7.05 6.98 8.39
CA ARG A 276 -8.16 6.27 7.75
C ARG A 276 -8.05 4.78 8.09
N ALA A 277 -9.20 4.10 8.21
CA ALA A 277 -9.29 2.65 8.44
C ALA A 277 -8.90 1.84 7.18
N GLY A 278 -7.65 2.03 6.71
CA GLY A 278 -7.08 1.23 5.64
C GLY A 278 -6.74 -0.18 6.14
N ALA A 279 -7.00 -1.20 5.34
CA ALA A 279 -6.82 -2.60 5.75
C ALA A 279 -5.40 -2.91 6.26
N LEU A 280 -4.37 -2.37 5.59
CA LEU A 280 -2.98 -2.52 6.03
C LEU A 280 -2.66 -1.69 7.27
N THR A 281 -3.18 -0.48 7.35
CA THR A 281 -2.99 0.38 8.52
C THR A 281 -3.50 -0.31 9.78
N LEU A 282 -4.70 -0.91 9.72
CA LEU A 282 -5.26 -1.66 10.84
C LEU A 282 -4.37 -2.86 11.22
N ALA A 283 -3.91 -3.64 10.23
CA ALA A 283 -3.02 -4.77 10.48
C ALA A 283 -1.66 -4.35 11.07
N GLU A 284 -1.09 -3.22 10.62
CA GLU A 284 0.15 -2.67 11.18
C GLU A 284 -0.07 -2.15 12.61
N LEU A 285 -1.21 -1.51 12.91
CA LEU A 285 -1.59 -1.06 14.25
C LEU A 285 -1.78 -2.24 15.21
N GLU A 286 -2.47 -3.28 14.78
CA GLU A 286 -2.62 -4.53 15.54
C GLU A 286 -1.25 -5.16 15.84
N ALA A 287 -0.34 -5.17 14.86
CA ALA A 287 1.00 -5.73 15.00
C ALA A 287 1.89 -4.97 16.00
N VAL A 288 1.70 -3.67 16.16
CA VAL A 288 2.42 -2.85 17.15
C VAL A 288 1.67 -2.70 18.48
N GLY A 289 0.44 -3.22 18.58
CA GLY A 289 -0.39 -3.13 19.78
C GLY A 289 -0.93 -1.71 20.03
N ARG A 290 -1.38 -1.01 18.99
CA ARG A 290 -1.90 0.37 19.05
C ARG A 290 -3.34 0.43 18.56
#